data_a9fbaff76bbb7e73ca67dfab8402b789
#
_entry.id   a9fbaff76bbb7e73ca67dfab8402b789
#
_cell.length_a   1.000
_cell.length_b   1.000
_cell.length_c   1.000
_cell.angle_alpha   90.00
_cell.angle_beta   90.00
_cell.angle_gamma   90.00
#
_symmetry.space_group_name_H-M   'P 1'
#
loop_
_entity.id
_entity.type
_entity.pdbx_description
1 polymer ?
#
loop_
_entity_poly.entity_id
_entity_poly.type
_entity_poly.pdbx_seq_one_letter_code
_entity_poly.pdbx_strand_id
1 'polypeptide(L)'
;MEIKQIKAKDTQDIRHRVLRPEQPEENAIYPNDDMEGTFHLGAFEKDVLLGVASFYPEKSTVIMNPAQYRIRGVATERRMRLKGLGTALLAEGEAEIWTRGADIIWCNA
;
A
#
# COMPACT_ATOMS: atom_id res chain seq x y z
N MET A 1 -4.12 16.79 -5.47
CA MET A 1 -3.81 15.34 -5.46
C MET A 1 -4.97 14.58 -4.86
N GLU A 2 -5.32 13.47 -5.46
CA GLU A 2 -6.45 12.66 -5.03
C GLU A 2 -5.97 11.28 -4.62
N ILE A 3 -6.44 10.77 -3.47
CA ILE A 3 -6.14 9.42 -3.02
C ILE A 3 -7.42 8.62 -3.09
N LYS A 4 -7.37 7.48 -3.78
CA LYS A 4 -8.54 6.62 -3.90
C LYS A 4 -8.15 5.16 -3.92
N GLN A 5 -9.13 4.31 -3.65
CA GLN A 5 -8.94 2.87 -3.66
C GLN A 5 -8.75 2.40 -5.10
N ILE A 6 -7.78 1.50 -5.29
CA ILE A 6 -7.44 0.95 -6.60
C ILE A 6 -7.42 -0.58 -6.51
N LYS A 7 -7.31 -1.24 -7.66
CA LYS A 7 -7.20 -2.70 -7.71
C LYS A 7 -5.76 -3.14 -7.56
N ALA A 8 -5.56 -4.38 -7.14
CA ALA A 8 -4.22 -4.95 -6.99
C ALA A 8 -3.41 -4.83 -8.29
N LYS A 9 -4.01 -5.10 -9.44
CA LYS A 9 -3.31 -5.01 -10.73
C LYS A 9 -2.79 -3.61 -11.01
N ASP A 10 -3.43 -2.58 -10.47
CA ASP A 10 -3.03 -1.20 -10.71
C ASP A 10 -1.75 -0.83 -9.95
N THR A 11 -1.32 -1.64 -8.98
CA THR A 11 -0.11 -1.40 -8.21
C THR A 11 1.14 -1.98 -8.86
N GLN A 12 0.98 -2.95 -9.78
CA GLN A 12 2.08 -3.80 -10.23
C GLN A 12 3.17 -3.03 -10.97
N ASP A 13 2.80 -2.17 -11.89
CA ASP A 13 3.78 -1.44 -12.68
C ASP A 13 4.67 -0.54 -11.81
N ILE A 14 4.07 0.27 -10.93
CA ILE A 14 4.84 1.18 -10.10
C ILE A 14 5.64 0.42 -9.04
N ARG A 15 5.12 -0.67 -8.48
CA ARG A 15 5.89 -1.54 -7.60
C ARG A 15 7.14 -2.06 -8.29
N HIS A 16 6.98 -2.57 -9.51
CA HIS A 16 8.10 -3.13 -10.25
C HIS A 16 9.16 -2.08 -10.56
N ARG A 17 8.74 -0.98 -11.17
CA ARG A 17 9.67 0.05 -11.61
C ARG A 17 10.40 0.76 -10.48
N VAL A 18 9.73 0.95 -9.36
CA VAL A 18 10.28 1.73 -8.25
C VAL A 18 10.99 0.87 -7.23
N LEU A 19 10.42 -0.27 -6.86
CA LEU A 19 10.95 -1.09 -5.77
C LEU A 19 11.90 -2.18 -6.24
N ARG A 20 11.61 -2.82 -7.37
CA ARG A 20 12.36 -4.00 -7.82
C ARG A 20 12.53 -3.99 -9.34
N PRO A 21 13.15 -2.94 -9.92
CA PRO A 21 13.28 -2.90 -11.38
C PRO A 21 14.16 -4.00 -11.96
N GLU A 22 15.05 -4.58 -11.16
CA GLU A 22 15.95 -5.64 -11.59
C GLU A 22 15.33 -7.03 -11.52
N GLN A 23 14.13 -7.17 -10.96
CA GLN A 23 13.44 -8.45 -10.84
C GLN A 23 12.38 -8.59 -11.92
N PRO A 24 11.92 -9.83 -12.20
CA PRO A 24 10.79 -10.02 -13.13
C PRO A 24 9.55 -9.27 -12.66
N GLU A 25 8.77 -8.78 -13.63
CA GLU A 25 7.56 -8.00 -13.34
C GLU A 25 6.56 -8.76 -12.48
N GLU A 26 6.46 -10.08 -12.66
CA GLU A 26 5.55 -10.89 -11.87
C GLU A 26 5.87 -10.89 -10.38
N ASN A 27 7.08 -10.50 -9.99
CA ASN A 27 7.42 -10.38 -8.57
C ASN A 27 6.76 -9.17 -7.91
N ALA A 28 6.12 -8.31 -8.69
CA ALA A 28 5.31 -7.21 -8.16
C ALA A 28 3.90 -7.65 -7.77
N ILE A 29 3.56 -8.92 -8.01
CA ILE A 29 2.32 -9.52 -7.54
C ILE A 29 2.62 -10.14 -6.18
N TYR A 30 2.04 -9.57 -5.12
CA TYR A 30 2.31 -10.04 -3.77
C TYR A 30 1.30 -11.07 -3.32
N PRO A 31 1.71 -12.01 -2.45
CA PRO A 31 0.74 -12.90 -1.80
C PRO A 31 -0.33 -12.08 -1.08
N ASN A 32 -1.55 -12.54 -1.12
CA ASN A 32 -2.69 -11.91 -0.46
C ASN A 32 -3.16 -10.58 -1.07
N ASP A 33 -2.64 -10.20 -2.24
CA ASP A 33 -3.12 -8.99 -2.91
C ASP A 33 -4.64 -9.00 -3.17
N ASP A 34 -5.19 -10.17 -3.39
CA ASP A 34 -6.63 -10.33 -3.66
C ASP A 34 -7.38 -10.97 -2.49
N MET A 35 -6.76 -11.08 -1.32
CA MET A 35 -7.40 -11.66 -0.13
C MET A 35 -8.52 -10.74 0.37
N GLU A 36 -9.59 -11.34 0.88
CA GLU A 36 -10.67 -10.56 1.49
C GLU A 36 -10.14 -9.67 2.61
N GLY A 37 -10.53 -8.41 2.61
CA GLY A 37 -10.06 -7.43 3.58
C GLY A 37 -8.82 -6.66 3.15
N THR A 38 -8.08 -7.15 2.16
CA THR A 38 -6.95 -6.42 1.59
C THR A 38 -7.47 -5.24 0.78
N PHE A 39 -6.79 -4.09 0.88
CA PHE A 39 -7.11 -2.97 0.00
C PHE A 39 -5.84 -2.24 -0.42
N HIS A 40 -5.94 -1.55 -1.53
CA HIS A 40 -4.84 -0.80 -2.12
C HIS A 40 -5.26 0.63 -2.35
N LEU A 41 -4.36 1.57 -2.10
CA LEU A 41 -4.61 2.98 -2.34
C LEU A 41 -3.65 3.51 -3.39
N GLY A 42 -4.15 4.41 -4.21
CA GLY A 42 -3.35 5.12 -5.20
C GLY A 42 -3.47 6.62 -5.02
N ALA A 43 -2.36 7.33 -5.21
CA ALA A 43 -2.32 8.79 -5.21
C ALA A 43 -2.22 9.26 -6.66
N PHE A 44 -3.17 10.10 -7.05
CA PHE A 44 -3.31 10.58 -8.43
C PHE A 44 -3.20 12.09 -8.51
N GLU A 45 -2.61 12.54 -9.58
CA GLU A 45 -2.66 13.94 -9.96
C GLU A 45 -3.08 14.00 -11.42
N LYS A 46 -4.21 14.67 -11.71
CA LYS A 46 -4.76 14.76 -13.06
C LYS A 46 -4.90 13.37 -13.72
N ASP A 47 -5.43 12.42 -12.96
CA ASP A 47 -5.67 11.04 -13.40
C ASP A 47 -4.39 10.23 -13.65
N VAL A 48 -3.23 10.74 -13.29
CA VAL A 48 -1.97 10.00 -13.38
C VAL A 48 -1.64 9.39 -12.02
N LEU A 49 -1.42 8.09 -11.98
CA LEU A 49 -1.05 7.37 -10.75
C LEU A 49 0.41 7.64 -10.42
N LEU A 50 0.66 8.22 -9.25
CA LEU A 50 1.99 8.64 -8.83
C LEU A 50 2.53 7.90 -7.62
N GLY A 51 1.68 7.21 -6.89
CA GLY A 51 2.10 6.44 -5.74
C GLY A 51 1.07 5.41 -5.34
N VAL A 52 1.51 4.34 -4.68
CA VAL A 52 0.64 3.26 -4.21
C VAL A 52 1.05 2.80 -2.83
N ALA A 53 0.10 2.23 -2.10
CA ALA A 53 0.36 1.55 -0.85
C ALA A 53 -0.69 0.44 -0.70
N SER A 54 -0.30 -0.66 -0.05
CA SER A 54 -1.17 -1.81 0.11
C SER A 54 -1.27 -2.21 1.57
N PHE A 55 -2.46 -2.67 1.96
CA PHE A 55 -2.82 -2.92 3.36
C PHE A 55 -3.48 -4.29 3.45
N TYR A 56 -2.90 -5.15 4.29
CA TYR A 56 -3.30 -6.56 4.39
C TYR A 56 -3.72 -6.88 5.82
N PRO A 57 -4.88 -7.53 6.01
CA PRO A 57 -5.25 -8.02 7.35
C PRO A 57 -4.32 -9.19 7.71
N GLU A 58 -3.31 -8.91 8.51
CA GLU A 58 -2.27 -9.87 8.84
C GLU A 58 -1.72 -9.57 10.22
N LYS A 59 -1.62 -10.60 11.08
CA LYS A 59 -1.10 -10.45 12.43
C LYS A 59 0.42 -10.52 12.43
N SER A 60 1.05 -9.62 13.18
CA SER A 60 2.46 -9.72 13.50
C SER A 60 2.67 -10.89 14.47
N THR A 61 3.85 -11.53 14.40
CA THR A 61 4.20 -12.62 15.33
C THR A 61 4.56 -12.13 16.72
N VAL A 62 4.79 -10.83 16.89
CA VAL A 62 5.25 -10.25 18.17
C VAL A 62 4.20 -9.40 18.87
N ILE A 63 3.13 -9.01 18.18
CA ILE A 63 2.06 -8.17 18.74
C ILE A 63 0.82 -9.05 18.95
N MET A 64 0.30 -9.07 20.16
CA MET A 64 -0.78 -9.97 20.56
C MET A 64 -2.19 -9.38 20.38
N ASN A 65 -2.36 -8.46 19.45
CA ASN A 65 -3.67 -7.88 19.16
C ASN A 65 -4.30 -8.60 17.96
N PRO A 66 -5.57 -9.05 18.03
CA PRO A 66 -6.19 -9.79 16.92
C PRO A 66 -6.56 -8.95 15.71
N ALA A 67 -6.71 -7.63 15.87
CA ALA A 67 -7.19 -6.76 14.81
C ALA A 67 -6.04 -5.94 14.25
N GLN A 68 -5.27 -6.53 13.34
CA GLN A 68 -4.07 -5.90 12.79
C GLN A 68 -4.08 -5.84 11.28
N TYR A 69 -3.46 -4.78 10.73
CA TYR A 69 -3.15 -4.67 9.31
C TYR A 69 -1.66 -4.47 9.10
N ARG A 70 -1.14 -5.10 8.06
CA ARG A 70 0.24 -4.94 7.63
C ARG A 70 0.30 -4.03 6.41
N ILE A 71 1.27 -3.11 6.39
CA ILE A 71 1.52 -2.23 5.24
C ILE A 71 2.65 -2.82 4.42
N ARG A 72 2.46 -2.89 3.10
CA ARG A 72 3.50 -3.33 2.16
C ARG A 72 3.41 -2.55 0.86
N GLY A 73 4.48 -2.60 0.08
CA GLY A 73 4.47 -2.10 -1.28
C GLY A 73 4.22 -0.60 -1.39
N VAL A 74 4.72 0.18 -0.46
CA VAL A 74 4.63 1.64 -0.56
C VAL A 74 5.66 2.09 -1.61
N ALA A 75 5.16 2.61 -2.71
CA ALA A 75 6.01 3.03 -3.83
C ALA A 75 5.50 4.34 -4.41
N THR A 76 6.40 5.31 -4.60
CA THR A 76 6.08 6.59 -5.22
C THR A 76 7.05 6.84 -6.36
N GLU A 77 6.57 7.49 -7.43
CA GLU A 77 7.43 7.87 -8.52
C GLU A 77 8.59 8.74 -8.00
N ARG A 78 9.79 8.53 -8.56
CA ARG A 78 10.99 9.22 -8.06
C ARG A 78 10.85 10.73 -8.04
N ARG A 79 10.26 11.31 -9.09
CA ARG A 79 10.06 12.75 -9.18
C ARG A 79 9.11 13.30 -8.10
N MET A 80 8.36 12.41 -7.46
CA MET A 80 7.40 12.79 -6.42
C MET A 80 7.90 12.52 -5.01
N ARG A 81 9.12 12.03 -4.86
CA ARG A 81 9.71 11.81 -3.54
C ARG A 81 9.86 13.15 -2.81
N LEU A 82 9.70 13.11 -1.50
CA LEU A 82 9.75 14.29 -0.63
C LEU A 82 8.59 15.26 -0.84
N LYS A 83 7.56 14.84 -1.59
CA LYS A 83 6.34 15.64 -1.77
C LYS A 83 5.20 15.18 -0.86
N GLY A 84 5.47 14.22 0.03
CA GLY A 84 4.50 13.78 1.01
C GLY A 84 3.48 12.76 0.52
N LEU A 85 3.67 12.16 -0.67
CA LEU A 85 2.73 11.17 -1.19
C LEU A 85 2.64 9.94 -0.30
N GLY A 86 3.80 9.40 0.11
CA GLY A 86 3.82 8.23 0.98
C GLY A 86 3.11 8.50 2.30
N THR A 87 3.37 9.65 2.89
CA THR A 87 2.73 10.07 4.13
C THR A 87 1.21 10.18 3.95
N ALA A 88 0.78 10.78 2.85
CA ALA A 88 -0.65 10.94 2.57
C ALA A 88 -1.33 9.58 2.36
N LEU A 89 -0.69 8.66 1.64
CA LEU A 89 -1.21 7.31 1.44
C LEU A 89 -1.35 6.56 2.76
N LEU A 90 -0.36 6.68 3.64
CA LEU A 90 -0.39 6.03 4.95
C LEU A 90 -1.47 6.63 5.84
N ALA A 91 -1.66 7.94 5.80
CA ALA A 91 -2.71 8.60 6.59
C ALA A 91 -4.10 8.15 6.15
N GLU A 92 -4.34 8.08 4.84
CA GLU A 92 -5.63 7.60 4.32
C GLU A 92 -5.85 6.12 4.64
N GLY A 93 -4.79 5.30 4.53
CA GLY A 93 -4.86 3.89 4.88
C GLY A 93 -5.16 3.69 6.35
N GLU A 94 -4.55 4.48 7.21
CA GLU A 94 -4.79 4.43 8.65
C GLU A 94 -6.26 4.76 8.96
N ALA A 95 -6.79 5.80 8.35
CA ALA A 95 -8.19 6.17 8.54
C ALA A 95 -9.13 5.04 8.11
N GLU A 96 -8.85 4.38 6.98
CA GLU A 96 -9.66 3.27 6.50
C GLU A 96 -9.57 2.07 7.44
N ILE A 97 -8.39 1.78 7.97
CA ILE A 97 -8.19 0.68 8.91
C ILE A 97 -8.99 0.90 10.19
N TRP A 98 -9.02 2.13 10.69
CA TRP A 98 -9.84 2.47 11.87
C TRP A 98 -11.32 2.19 11.61
N THR A 99 -11.84 2.53 10.43
CA THR A 99 -13.24 2.27 10.10
C THR A 99 -13.55 0.79 10.01
N ARG A 100 -12.54 -0.04 9.75
CA ARG A 100 -12.69 -1.50 9.69
C ARG A 100 -12.53 -2.19 11.05
N GLY A 101 -12.31 -1.41 12.09
CA GLY A 101 -12.26 -1.95 13.47
C GLY A 101 -10.89 -2.45 13.90
N ALA A 102 -9.86 -2.29 13.09
CA ALA A 102 -8.50 -2.62 13.49
C ALA A 102 -7.83 -1.39 14.11
N ASP A 103 -6.93 -1.61 15.06
CA ASP A 103 -6.26 -0.52 15.77
C ASP A 103 -4.73 -0.70 15.80
N ILE A 104 -4.20 -1.71 15.13
CA ILE A 104 -2.77 -1.94 15.01
C ILE A 104 -2.37 -1.96 13.55
N ILE A 105 -1.36 -1.19 13.21
CA ILE A 105 -0.76 -1.16 11.88
C ILE A 105 0.72 -1.45 12.05
N TRP A 106 1.25 -2.37 11.26
CA TRP A 106 2.66 -2.73 11.36
C TRP A 106 3.28 -2.95 9.98
N CYS A 107 4.60 -2.89 9.93
CA CYS A 107 5.37 -3.18 8.72
C CYS A 107 6.73 -3.73 9.12
N ASN A 108 7.38 -4.40 8.18
CA ASN A 108 8.77 -4.79 8.35
C ASN A 108 9.65 -3.61 7.95
N ALA A 109 10.59 -3.29 8.79
CA ALA A 109 11.54 -2.20 8.53
C ALA A 109 12.66 -2.66 7.62
#